data_990f6cdddd57f98cd385e78c02f48069
#
_entry.id   990f6cdddd57f98cd385e78c02f48069
#
_cell.length_a   1.000
_cell.length_b   1.000
_cell.length_c   1.000
_cell.angle_alpha   90.00
_cell.angle_beta   90.00
_cell.angle_gamma   90.00
#
_symmetry.space_group_name_H-M   'P 1'
#
loop_
_entity.id
_entity.type
_entity.pdbx_description
1 polymer ?
#
loop_
_entity_poly.entity_id
_entity_poly.type
_entity_poly.pdbx_seq_one_letter_code
_entity_poly.pdbx_strand_id
1 'polypeptide(L)'
;GEILNITNDKNEFDGDMIFVDIGFNQIEVGETIILGDGDLFIKVISKLQHKLICKCLNTGILGYRKALYTSRISCKKTSNETVYNNIKLIETLRPTHIALSFVEDVQDITNFKNSIKEIRNYNPTIISKLETKCAIDNLEDLIKASPNVMIARGDLALSAGYEMLFKYQNEIIEKCSEINNCGVYFASEIINSLVNSPVPTRPEICDLANMINQGAKNIILSGPLCRYNNYNIAVKYINNLYDIYHIR
;
A
#
# COMPACT_ATOMS: atom_id res chain seq x y z
N GLY A 1 -10.55 -17.96 18.43
CA GLY A 1 -9.93 -19.26 18.45
C GLY A 1 -10.44 -20.24 17.41
N GLU A 2 -11.31 -19.83 16.49
CA GLU A 2 -11.81 -20.64 15.39
C GLU A 2 -10.67 -21.11 14.48
N ILE A 3 -10.81 -22.29 13.89
CA ILE A 3 -9.86 -22.85 12.94
C ILE A 3 -10.29 -22.49 11.53
N LEU A 4 -9.38 -21.89 10.78
CA LEU A 4 -9.53 -21.56 9.36
C LEU A 4 -8.57 -22.40 8.53
N ASN A 5 -9.05 -22.86 7.39
CA ASN A 5 -8.23 -23.51 6.38
C ASN A 5 -7.99 -22.54 5.21
N ILE A 6 -6.75 -22.44 4.77
CA ILE A 6 -6.36 -21.68 3.58
C ILE A 6 -5.78 -22.64 2.58
N THR A 7 -6.19 -22.58 1.32
CA THR A 7 -5.62 -23.38 0.23
C THR A 7 -5.14 -22.51 -0.92
N ASN A 8 -4.10 -22.96 -1.60
CA ASN A 8 -3.63 -22.40 -2.87
C ASN A 8 -3.90 -23.33 -4.07
N ASP A 9 -4.59 -24.45 -3.85
CA ASP A 9 -5.05 -25.34 -4.91
C ASP A 9 -6.55 -25.15 -5.13
N LYS A 10 -6.91 -24.75 -6.34
CA LYS A 10 -8.32 -24.58 -6.75
C LYS A 10 -9.12 -25.88 -6.70
N ASN A 11 -8.46 -27.02 -6.88
CA ASN A 11 -9.11 -28.32 -6.84
C ASN A 11 -9.42 -28.81 -5.42
N GLU A 12 -8.71 -28.27 -4.41
CA GLU A 12 -8.93 -28.56 -2.99
C GLU A 12 -9.90 -27.58 -2.33
N PHE A 13 -10.30 -26.52 -3.06
CA PHE A 13 -11.21 -25.51 -2.54
C PHE A 13 -12.65 -26.04 -2.49
N ASP A 14 -13.23 -26.15 -1.29
CA ASP A 14 -14.57 -26.67 -1.02
C ASP A 14 -15.63 -25.64 -0.60
N GLY A 15 -15.25 -24.37 -0.60
CA GLY A 15 -16.15 -23.27 -0.17
C GLY A 15 -16.07 -22.90 1.30
N ASP A 16 -15.61 -23.81 2.16
CA ASP A 16 -15.38 -23.56 3.60
C ASP A 16 -13.93 -23.11 3.90
N MET A 17 -13.09 -23.04 2.86
CA MET A 17 -11.72 -22.58 2.94
C MET A 17 -11.56 -21.19 2.35
N ILE A 18 -10.46 -20.53 2.69
CA ILE A 18 -10.01 -19.31 2.00
C ILE A 18 -9.06 -19.72 0.86
N PHE A 19 -9.42 -19.37 -0.36
CA PHE A 19 -8.53 -19.56 -1.51
C PHE A 19 -7.59 -18.36 -1.67
N VAL A 20 -6.30 -18.64 -1.85
CA VAL A 20 -5.27 -17.62 -2.14
C VAL A 20 -4.38 -18.07 -3.28
N ASP A 21 -4.04 -17.17 -4.19
CA ASP A 21 -3.19 -17.45 -5.35
C ASP A 21 -1.72 -17.11 -5.05
N ILE A 22 -1.21 -17.63 -3.93
CA ILE A 22 0.19 -17.49 -3.52
C ILE A 22 0.78 -18.82 -3.09
N GLY A 23 2.11 -18.98 -3.29
CA GLY A 23 2.83 -20.14 -2.79
C GLY A 23 3.06 -20.08 -1.28
N PHE A 24 2.94 -21.23 -0.61
CA PHE A 24 3.15 -21.32 0.84
C PHE A 24 4.61 -21.61 1.26
N ASN A 25 5.53 -21.67 0.30
CA ASN A 25 6.91 -22.11 0.56
C ASN A 25 7.62 -21.25 1.64
N GLN A 26 7.33 -19.95 1.66
CA GLN A 26 7.93 -18.98 2.57
C GLN A 26 7.17 -18.80 3.89
N ILE A 27 5.96 -19.37 4.02
CA ILE A 27 5.17 -19.30 5.25
C ILE A 27 5.62 -20.41 6.22
N GLU A 28 5.82 -20.07 7.47
CA GLU A 28 6.21 -21.02 8.51
C GLU A 28 5.13 -21.25 9.56
N VAL A 29 5.15 -22.44 10.18
CA VAL A 29 4.30 -22.73 11.33
C VAL A 29 4.67 -21.80 12.49
N GLY A 30 3.66 -21.21 13.10
CA GLY A 30 3.83 -20.21 14.17
C GLY A 30 3.78 -18.76 13.67
N GLU A 31 3.86 -18.54 12.37
CA GLU A 31 3.76 -17.21 11.77
C GLU A 31 2.34 -16.65 11.86
N THR A 32 2.22 -15.34 11.98
CA THR A 32 0.94 -14.63 11.92
C THR A 32 0.72 -14.11 10.52
N ILE A 33 -0.44 -14.42 9.96
CA ILE A 33 -0.94 -13.90 8.69
C ILE A 33 -2.00 -12.85 9.01
N ILE A 34 -1.94 -11.72 8.30
CA ILE A 34 -2.96 -10.67 8.36
C ILE A 34 -3.78 -10.74 7.08
N LEU A 35 -5.10 -10.81 7.21
CA LEU A 35 -6.04 -10.80 6.10
C LEU A 35 -6.80 -9.48 6.06
N GLY A 36 -7.00 -8.96 4.86
CA GLY A 36 -7.67 -7.69 4.66
C GLY A 36 -6.82 -6.50 5.09
N ASP A 37 -7.45 -5.42 5.47
CA ASP A 37 -6.80 -4.18 5.92
C ASP A 37 -6.52 -4.22 7.44
N GLY A 38 -6.16 -5.40 7.97
CA GLY A 38 -6.08 -5.67 9.41
C GLY A 38 -7.37 -6.26 9.98
N ASP A 39 -8.28 -6.74 9.12
CA ASP A 39 -9.59 -7.26 9.51
C ASP A 39 -9.47 -8.54 10.35
N LEU A 40 -8.55 -9.44 9.98
CA LEU A 40 -8.38 -10.73 10.62
C LEU A 40 -6.92 -11.11 10.78
N PHE A 41 -6.52 -11.43 12.00
CA PHE A 41 -5.21 -11.97 12.34
C PHE A 41 -5.35 -13.48 12.60
N ILE A 42 -4.54 -14.27 11.92
CA ILE A 42 -4.55 -15.71 12.04
C ILE A 42 -3.14 -16.26 12.26
N LYS A 43 -3.00 -17.28 13.07
CA LYS A 43 -1.73 -17.94 13.36
C LYS A 43 -1.67 -19.29 12.65
N VAL A 44 -0.62 -19.53 11.88
CA VAL A 44 -0.40 -20.83 11.24
C VAL A 44 -0.07 -21.87 12.30
N ILE A 45 -0.89 -22.91 12.41
CA ILE A 45 -0.68 -24.04 13.36
C ILE A 45 -0.21 -25.30 12.66
N SER A 46 -0.50 -25.44 11.36
CA SER A 46 0.00 -26.55 10.55
C SER A 46 0.11 -26.15 9.10
N LYS A 47 1.05 -26.73 8.38
CA LYS A 47 1.32 -26.48 6.98
C LYS A 47 1.44 -27.79 6.21
N LEU A 48 0.68 -27.91 5.16
CA LEU A 48 0.74 -28.96 4.14
C LEU A 48 1.20 -28.33 2.81
N GLN A 49 1.38 -29.15 1.79
CA GLN A 49 1.88 -28.67 0.50
C GLN A 49 1.02 -27.54 -0.10
N HIS A 50 -0.30 -27.70 -0.06
CA HIS A 50 -1.26 -26.75 -0.63
C HIS A 50 -2.25 -26.19 0.37
N LYS A 51 -2.08 -26.48 1.67
CA LYS A 51 -3.02 -26.08 2.72
C LYS A 51 -2.33 -25.57 3.96
N LEU A 52 -2.82 -24.47 4.49
CA LEU A 52 -2.48 -23.96 5.82
C LEU A 52 -3.67 -24.16 6.75
N ILE A 53 -3.42 -24.68 7.94
CA ILE A 53 -4.39 -24.71 9.03
C ILE A 53 -4.02 -23.60 9.97
N CYS A 54 -4.95 -22.67 10.21
CA CYS A 54 -4.70 -21.45 10.96
C CYS A 54 -5.70 -21.32 12.11
N LYS A 55 -5.28 -20.65 13.19
CA LYS A 55 -6.12 -20.29 14.32
C LYS A 55 -6.40 -18.79 14.30
N CYS A 56 -7.67 -18.39 14.35
CA CYS A 56 -8.05 -16.98 14.47
C CYS A 56 -7.60 -16.40 15.81
N LEU A 57 -6.94 -15.24 15.76
CA LEU A 57 -6.47 -14.50 16.93
C LEU A 57 -7.45 -13.41 17.35
N ASN A 58 -8.26 -12.89 16.44
CA ASN A 58 -9.32 -11.92 16.69
C ASN A 58 -10.61 -12.33 15.97
N THR A 59 -11.66 -11.55 16.17
CA THR A 59 -12.94 -11.66 15.45
C THR A 59 -12.97 -10.55 14.39
N GLY A 60 -13.41 -10.89 13.18
CA GLY A 60 -13.52 -9.95 12.08
C GLY A 60 -14.40 -10.50 10.96
N ILE A 61 -14.73 -9.65 9.99
CA ILE A 61 -15.44 -10.01 8.77
C ILE A 61 -14.49 -9.82 7.59
N LEU A 62 -14.17 -10.91 6.91
CA LEU A 62 -13.32 -10.87 5.75
C LEU A 62 -14.15 -10.68 4.48
N GLY A 63 -13.93 -9.58 3.78
CA GLY A 63 -14.55 -9.31 2.48
C GLY A 63 -13.90 -10.08 1.32
N TYR A 64 -14.50 -9.97 0.15
CA TYR A 64 -13.99 -10.59 -1.08
C TYR A 64 -12.74 -9.87 -1.59
N ARG A 65 -11.78 -10.62 -2.16
CA ARG A 65 -10.54 -10.08 -2.78
C ARG A 65 -9.71 -9.20 -1.85
N LYS A 66 -9.65 -9.56 -0.59
CA LYS A 66 -8.80 -8.88 0.38
C LYS A 66 -7.37 -9.38 0.30
N ALA A 67 -6.43 -8.50 0.62
CA ALA A 67 -5.01 -8.81 0.63
C ALA A 67 -4.65 -9.78 1.76
N LEU A 68 -3.54 -10.50 1.59
CA LEU A 68 -2.92 -11.34 2.60
C LEU A 68 -1.49 -10.83 2.84
N TYR A 69 -1.16 -10.55 4.09
CA TYR A 69 0.16 -10.08 4.49
C TYR A 69 0.81 -11.06 5.44
N THR A 70 2.11 -11.27 5.25
CA THR A 70 2.98 -11.99 6.18
C THR A 70 4.29 -11.24 6.29
N SER A 71 5.08 -11.53 7.32
CA SER A 71 6.42 -10.92 7.48
C SER A 71 7.41 -11.29 6.36
N ARG A 72 7.08 -12.26 5.52
CA ARG A 72 8.01 -12.89 4.55
C ARG A 72 7.52 -12.95 3.12
N ILE A 73 6.23 -12.78 2.86
CA ILE A 73 5.69 -12.86 1.51
C ILE A 73 5.39 -11.46 0.97
N SER A 74 6.06 -11.16 -0.13
CA SER A 74 5.65 -10.14 -1.05
C SER A 74 4.42 -10.58 -1.86
N CYS A 75 3.36 -9.79 -1.88
CA CYS A 75 2.12 -10.06 -2.63
C CYS A 75 2.28 -9.93 -4.16
N LYS A 76 3.45 -10.22 -4.71
CA LYS A 76 3.88 -9.85 -6.06
C LYS A 76 3.52 -10.84 -7.18
N LYS A 77 2.31 -11.35 -7.30
CA LYS A 77 1.95 -12.01 -8.57
C LYS A 77 0.69 -11.40 -9.19
N THR A 78 0.92 -10.39 -10.00
CA THR A 78 -0.10 -9.95 -10.97
C THR A 78 -0.08 -10.91 -12.15
N SER A 79 -1.24 -11.45 -12.54
CA SER A 79 -1.35 -12.33 -13.70
C SER A 79 -0.99 -11.60 -14.99
N ASN A 80 -0.45 -12.33 -15.98
CA ASN A 80 -0.13 -11.76 -17.30
C ASN A 80 -1.35 -11.09 -17.95
N GLU A 81 -2.55 -11.64 -17.76
CA GLU A 81 -3.79 -11.06 -18.25
C GLU A 81 -4.08 -9.68 -17.59
N THR A 82 -3.88 -9.57 -16.28
CA THR A 82 -4.05 -8.30 -15.57
C THR A 82 -3.04 -7.26 -16.05
N VAL A 83 -1.79 -7.64 -16.26
CA VAL A 83 -0.75 -6.76 -16.80
C VAL A 83 -1.15 -6.27 -18.20
N TYR A 84 -1.57 -7.17 -19.08
CA TYR A 84 -2.02 -6.81 -20.44
C TYR A 84 -3.21 -5.84 -20.42
N ASN A 85 -4.23 -6.11 -19.60
CA ASN A 85 -5.40 -5.25 -19.47
C ASN A 85 -5.05 -3.86 -18.93
N ASN A 86 -4.13 -3.79 -17.97
CA ASN A 86 -3.63 -2.52 -17.45
C ASN A 86 -2.87 -1.72 -18.50
N ILE A 87 -2.02 -2.35 -19.31
CA ILE A 87 -1.30 -1.68 -20.40
C ILE A 87 -2.27 -1.11 -21.43
N LYS A 88 -3.28 -1.88 -21.84
CA LYS A 88 -4.32 -1.42 -22.76
C LYS A 88 -5.11 -0.24 -22.19
N LEU A 89 -5.41 -0.26 -20.89
CA LEU A 89 -6.07 0.85 -20.22
C LEU A 89 -5.17 2.09 -20.20
N ILE A 90 -3.88 1.95 -19.90
CA ILE A 90 -2.88 3.02 -19.93
C ILE A 90 -2.77 3.62 -21.31
N GLU A 91 -2.72 2.80 -22.36
CA GLU A 91 -2.67 3.27 -23.75
C GLU A 91 -3.92 4.10 -24.12
N THR A 92 -5.08 3.68 -23.63
CA THR A 92 -6.36 4.37 -23.88
C THR A 92 -6.47 5.68 -23.13
N LEU A 93 -6.18 5.68 -21.82
CA LEU A 93 -6.36 6.83 -20.92
C LEU A 93 -5.19 7.80 -20.92
N ARG A 94 -3.99 7.34 -21.25
CA ARG A 94 -2.74 8.11 -21.26
C ARG A 94 -2.53 8.97 -20.00
N PRO A 95 -2.59 8.40 -18.79
CA PRO A 95 -2.43 9.18 -17.56
C PRO A 95 -1.06 9.83 -17.49
N THR A 96 -0.98 11.04 -16.97
CA THR A 96 0.31 11.75 -16.80
C THR A 96 1.16 11.16 -15.67
N HIS A 97 0.51 10.54 -14.68
CA HIS A 97 1.15 9.92 -13.53
C HIS A 97 0.62 8.50 -13.33
N ILE A 98 1.50 7.57 -13.02
CA ILE A 98 1.15 6.17 -12.71
C ILE A 98 1.80 5.78 -11.40
N ALA A 99 0.97 5.37 -10.41
CA ALA A 99 1.45 4.80 -9.16
C ALA A 99 1.55 3.28 -9.29
N LEU A 100 2.76 2.76 -9.06
CA LEU A 100 3.03 1.33 -9.05
C LEU A 100 2.94 0.79 -7.63
N SER A 101 2.03 -0.17 -7.40
CA SER A 101 1.90 -0.85 -6.12
C SER A 101 2.99 -1.89 -5.92
N PHE A 102 3.36 -2.09 -4.66
CA PHE A 102 4.30 -3.11 -4.22
C PHE A 102 5.65 -3.11 -4.95
N VAL A 103 6.20 -1.92 -5.16
CA VAL A 103 7.55 -1.76 -5.69
C VAL A 103 8.55 -2.11 -4.60
N GLU A 104 9.39 -3.11 -4.83
CA GLU A 104 10.37 -3.61 -3.85
C GLU A 104 11.81 -3.55 -4.33
N ASP A 105 12.01 -3.53 -5.65
CA ASP A 105 13.33 -3.39 -6.27
C ASP A 105 13.27 -2.58 -7.58
N VAL A 106 14.43 -2.20 -8.07
CA VAL A 106 14.57 -1.41 -9.32
C VAL A 106 14.04 -2.16 -10.55
N GLN A 107 14.06 -3.49 -10.51
CA GLN A 107 13.59 -4.32 -11.62
C GLN A 107 12.08 -4.16 -11.82
N ASP A 108 11.29 -3.94 -10.75
CA ASP A 108 9.85 -3.68 -10.87
C ASP A 108 9.58 -2.44 -11.71
N ILE A 109 10.32 -1.36 -11.42
CA ILE A 109 10.21 -0.09 -12.17
C ILE A 109 10.64 -0.28 -13.62
N THR A 110 11.74 -0.98 -13.82
CA THR A 110 12.31 -1.23 -15.15
C THR A 110 11.38 -2.09 -15.99
N ASN A 111 10.84 -3.17 -15.43
CA ASN A 111 9.88 -4.05 -16.10
C ASN A 111 8.62 -3.29 -16.50
N PHE A 112 8.10 -2.44 -15.61
CA PHE A 112 6.95 -1.61 -15.94
C PHE A 112 7.27 -0.62 -17.08
N LYS A 113 8.37 0.12 -16.99
CA LYS A 113 8.80 1.04 -18.05
C LYS A 113 8.94 0.33 -19.41
N ASN A 114 9.49 -0.88 -19.41
CA ASN A 114 9.61 -1.69 -20.62
C ASN A 114 8.23 -2.12 -21.16
N SER A 115 7.28 -2.44 -20.30
CA SER A 115 5.94 -2.87 -20.72
C SER A 115 5.11 -1.79 -21.43
N ILE A 116 5.40 -0.51 -21.15
CA ILE A 116 4.71 0.63 -21.76
C ILE A 116 5.52 1.31 -22.88
N LYS A 117 6.74 0.81 -23.15
CA LYS A 117 7.69 1.41 -24.09
C LYS A 117 7.14 1.52 -25.52
N GLU A 118 6.31 0.58 -25.93
CA GLU A 118 5.72 0.55 -27.27
C GLU A 118 4.59 1.57 -27.46
N ILE A 119 4.10 2.20 -26.38
CA ILE A 119 3.08 3.25 -26.48
C ILE A 119 3.73 4.51 -27.04
N ARG A 120 3.39 4.83 -28.27
CA ARG A 120 4.00 5.93 -29.02
C ARG A 120 3.83 7.30 -28.34
N ASN A 121 4.90 8.05 -28.19
CA ASN A 121 4.92 9.40 -27.59
C ASN A 121 4.27 9.44 -26.19
N TYR A 122 4.62 8.47 -25.35
CA TYR A 122 4.10 8.39 -24.01
C TYR A 122 5.20 8.12 -22.98
N ASN A 123 5.33 9.02 -22.00
CA ASN A 123 6.32 8.91 -20.92
C ASN A 123 5.71 9.46 -19.63
N PRO A 124 4.94 8.67 -18.92
CA PRO A 124 4.31 9.12 -17.67
C PRO A 124 5.32 9.26 -16.54
N THR A 125 5.00 10.09 -15.58
CA THR A 125 5.68 10.10 -14.29
C THR A 125 5.34 8.85 -13.51
N ILE A 126 6.36 8.08 -13.11
CA ILE A 126 6.18 6.89 -12.27
C ILE A 126 6.29 7.30 -10.81
N ILE A 127 5.34 6.85 -9.99
CA ILE A 127 5.33 7.00 -8.55
C ILE A 127 5.45 5.61 -7.93
N SER A 128 6.57 5.32 -7.28
CA SER A 128 6.79 4.04 -6.60
C SER A 128 6.08 4.04 -5.26
N LYS A 129 5.12 3.14 -5.06
CA LYS A 129 4.44 2.97 -3.77
C LYS A 129 5.30 2.09 -2.87
N LEU A 130 5.73 2.69 -1.76
CA LEU A 130 6.53 2.03 -0.73
C LEU A 130 5.58 1.43 0.31
N GLU A 131 5.32 0.13 0.16
CA GLU A 131 4.28 -0.61 0.87
C GLU A 131 4.81 -1.77 1.71
N THR A 132 6.09 -2.10 1.57
CA THR A 132 6.68 -3.27 2.21
C THR A 132 8.00 -2.96 2.90
N LYS A 133 8.36 -3.80 3.86
CA LYS A 133 9.67 -3.72 4.50
C LYS A 133 10.81 -3.87 3.48
N CYS A 134 10.62 -4.71 2.45
CA CYS A 134 11.59 -4.90 1.38
C CYS A 134 11.84 -3.60 0.59
N ALA A 135 10.79 -2.81 0.34
CA ALA A 135 10.91 -1.50 -0.29
C ALA A 135 11.75 -0.53 0.58
N ILE A 136 11.62 -0.60 1.91
CA ILE A 136 12.43 0.22 2.83
C ILE A 136 13.89 -0.20 2.79
N ASP A 137 14.17 -1.50 2.76
CA ASP A 137 15.54 -2.02 2.70
C ASP A 137 16.27 -1.63 1.40
N ASN A 138 15.52 -1.40 0.31
CA ASN A 138 16.04 -1.00 -1.00
C ASN A 138 15.77 0.49 -1.33
N LEU A 139 15.44 1.30 -0.33
CA LEU A 139 14.90 2.65 -0.47
C LEU A 139 15.75 3.56 -1.37
N GLU A 140 17.05 3.60 -1.17
CA GLU A 140 17.96 4.48 -1.91
C GLU A 140 17.96 4.18 -3.42
N ASP A 141 18.00 2.90 -3.78
CA ASP A 141 18.01 2.47 -5.18
C ASP A 141 16.65 2.73 -5.85
N LEU A 142 15.57 2.54 -5.10
CA LEU A 142 14.21 2.83 -5.57
C LEU A 142 14.01 4.32 -5.85
N ILE A 143 14.46 5.21 -4.95
CA ILE A 143 14.35 6.65 -5.15
C ILE A 143 15.19 7.10 -6.36
N LYS A 144 16.40 6.55 -6.55
CA LYS A 144 17.23 6.86 -7.73
C LYS A 144 16.56 6.41 -9.04
N ALA A 145 15.89 5.27 -9.04
CA ALA A 145 15.21 4.72 -10.23
C ALA A 145 13.88 5.42 -10.55
N SER A 146 13.19 5.92 -9.51
CA SER A 146 11.92 6.66 -9.59
C SER A 146 11.90 7.75 -8.52
N PRO A 147 12.24 8.99 -8.85
CA PRO A 147 12.33 10.07 -7.86
C PRO A 147 10.97 10.59 -7.39
N ASN A 148 9.91 9.85 -7.60
CA ASN A 148 8.58 10.08 -7.04
C ASN A 148 8.16 8.83 -6.27
N VAL A 149 7.94 8.99 -4.98
CA VAL A 149 7.56 7.88 -4.09
C VAL A 149 6.28 8.19 -3.36
N MET A 150 5.50 7.17 -3.07
CA MET A 150 4.29 7.28 -2.25
C MET A 150 4.46 6.46 -0.98
N ILE A 151 4.35 7.11 0.16
CA ILE A 151 4.29 6.46 1.45
C ILE A 151 2.85 5.94 1.62
N ALA A 152 2.64 4.68 1.28
CA ALA A 152 1.34 4.01 1.37
C ALA A 152 1.19 3.41 2.78
N ARG A 153 0.84 4.26 3.74
CA ARG A 153 0.90 3.98 5.18
C ARG A 153 0.08 2.76 5.62
N GLY A 154 -1.04 2.49 4.96
CA GLY A 154 -1.88 1.32 5.24
C GLY A 154 -1.12 0.02 5.05
N ASP A 155 -0.71 -0.24 3.82
CA ASP A 155 0.01 -1.47 3.45
C ASP A 155 1.38 -1.56 4.13
N LEU A 156 2.08 -0.43 4.26
CA LEU A 156 3.38 -0.37 4.95
C LEU A 156 3.26 -0.78 6.43
N ALA A 157 2.22 -0.32 7.13
CA ALA A 157 1.97 -0.71 8.52
C ALA A 157 1.67 -2.21 8.65
N LEU A 158 0.90 -2.78 7.71
CA LEU A 158 0.57 -4.21 7.71
C LEU A 158 1.78 -5.09 7.39
N SER A 159 2.66 -4.62 6.51
CA SER A 159 3.86 -5.37 6.10
C SER A 159 5.02 -5.24 7.10
N ALA A 160 5.24 -4.05 7.63
CA ALA A 160 6.44 -3.72 8.40
C ALA A 160 6.19 -3.57 9.92
N GLY A 161 4.94 -3.60 10.35
CA GLY A 161 4.49 -3.39 11.73
C GLY A 161 4.06 -1.93 11.99
N TYR A 162 2.95 -1.79 12.71
CA TYR A 162 2.37 -0.48 13.04
C TYR A 162 3.35 0.41 13.82
N GLU A 163 4.10 -0.17 14.74
CA GLU A 163 5.07 0.54 15.59
C GLU A 163 6.23 1.13 14.79
N MET A 164 6.51 0.57 13.62
CA MET A 164 7.60 1.00 12.75
C MET A 164 7.18 2.08 11.75
N LEU A 165 5.87 2.31 11.57
CA LEU A 165 5.35 3.17 10.51
C LEU A 165 5.95 4.58 10.56
N PHE A 166 5.96 5.23 11.72
CA PHE A 166 6.50 6.58 11.87
C PHE A 166 8.01 6.65 11.59
N LYS A 167 8.76 5.63 12.03
CA LYS A 167 10.20 5.54 11.75
C LYS A 167 10.45 5.45 10.24
N TYR A 168 9.75 4.56 9.54
CA TYR A 168 9.93 4.38 8.09
C TYR A 168 9.44 5.59 7.30
N GLN A 169 8.36 6.23 7.73
CA GLN A 169 7.93 7.50 7.13
C GLN A 169 9.05 8.55 7.17
N ASN A 170 9.68 8.73 8.33
CA ASN A 170 10.79 9.69 8.47
C ASN A 170 12.00 9.30 7.63
N GLU A 171 12.37 8.02 7.62
CA GLU A 171 13.49 7.50 6.83
C GLU A 171 13.29 7.75 5.32
N ILE A 172 12.06 7.56 4.82
CA ILE A 172 11.72 7.88 3.42
C ILE A 172 11.86 9.37 3.15
N ILE A 173 11.34 10.23 4.03
CA ILE A 173 11.38 11.69 3.86
C ILE A 173 12.82 12.20 3.89
N GLU A 174 13.62 11.75 4.86
CA GLU A 174 15.03 12.09 4.99
C GLU A 174 15.80 11.70 3.73
N LYS A 175 15.62 10.45 3.27
CA LYS A 175 16.30 9.97 2.07
C LYS A 175 15.87 10.71 0.81
N CYS A 176 14.60 11.05 0.68
CA CYS A 176 14.10 11.89 -0.42
C CYS A 176 14.66 13.31 -0.37
N SER A 177 14.90 13.86 0.82
CA SER A 177 15.48 15.20 0.97
C SER A 177 16.95 15.28 0.52
N GLU A 178 17.68 14.17 0.62
CA GLU A 178 19.08 14.05 0.16
C GLU A 178 19.18 14.00 -1.37
N ILE A 179 18.11 13.59 -2.04
CA ILE A 179 18.07 13.42 -3.50
C ILE A 179 17.28 14.56 -4.15
N ASN A 180 17.92 15.38 -4.95
CA ASN A 180 17.29 16.50 -5.63
C ASN A 180 16.07 16.06 -6.46
N ASN A 181 14.98 16.83 -6.37
CA ASN A 181 13.72 16.61 -7.10
C ASN A 181 12.95 15.34 -6.72
N CYS A 182 13.14 14.77 -5.54
CA CYS A 182 12.29 13.70 -5.05
C CYS A 182 10.90 14.25 -4.67
N GLY A 183 9.84 13.71 -5.30
CA GLY A 183 8.45 13.99 -4.96
C GLY A 183 7.92 12.97 -3.96
N VAL A 184 7.50 13.41 -2.78
CA VAL A 184 6.89 12.54 -1.77
C VAL A 184 5.38 12.72 -1.78
N TYR A 185 4.65 11.60 -1.89
CA TYR A 185 3.20 11.51 -1.80
C TYR A 185 2.83 10.80 -0.51
N PHE A 186 1.91 11.38 0.26
CA PHE A 186 1.39 10.76 1.47
C PHE A 186 0.01 10.17 1.19
N ALA A 187 -0.19 8.92 1.53
CA ALA A 187 -1.43 8.20 1.30
C ALA A 187 -1.84 7.38 2.53
N SER A 188 -3.11 7.03 2.56
CA SER A 188 -3.82 6.23 3.55
C SER A 188 -4.16 6.97 4.85
N GLU A 189 -5.45 6.93 5.17
CA GLU A 189 -6.08 7.39 6.42
C GLU A 189 -5.77 8.84 6.82
N ILE A 190 -5.58 9.72 5.84
CA ILE A 190 -5.38 11.14 6.12
C ILE A 190 -6.74 11.78 6.39
N ILE A 191 -6.91 12.30 7.62
CA ILE A 191 -8.17 12.89 8.13
C ILE A 191 -9.43 12.08 7.77
N ASN A 192 -9.30 10.76 7.88
CA ASN A 192 -10.30 9.81 7.42
C ASN A 192 -11.58 9.82 8.29
N SER A 193 -11.52 10.34 9.52
CA SER A 193 -12.70 10.54 10.39
C SER A 193 -13.76 11.43 9.74
N LEU A 194 -13.39 12.28 8.78
CA LEU A 194 -14.34 13.08 8.01
C LEU A 194 -15.32 12.25 7.15
N VAL A 195 -15.08 10.96 6.97
CA VAL A 195 -16.07 10.04 6.37
C VAL A 195 -17.36 10.01 7.19
N ASN A 196 -17.23 10.04 8.53
CA ASN A 196 -18.36 9.87 9.47
C ASN A 196 -18.56 11.09 10.40
N SER A 197 -17.74 12.14 10.30
CA SER A 197 -17.76 13.30 11.18
C SER A 197 -17.60 14.59 10.36
N PRO A 198 -18.25 15.70 10.75
CA PRO A 198 -18.04 17.00 10.10
C PRO A 198 -16.72 17.67 10.46
N VAL A 199 -15.99 17.13 11.47
CA VAL A 199 -14.69 17.63 11.92
C VAL A 199 -13.71 16.47 12.08
N PRO A 200 -12.42 16.66 11.72
CA PRO A 200 -11.40 15.64 11.91
C PRO A 200 -11.06 15.50 13.41
N THR A 201 -10.49 14.36 13.76
CA THR A 201 -9.98 14.16 15.12
C THR A 201 -8.71 14.99 15.35
N ARG A 202 -8.43 15.30 16.62
CA ARG A 202 -7.21 16.05 16.99
C ARG A 202 -5.91 15.34 16.58
N PRO A 203 -5.77 14.00 16.79
CA PRO A 203 -4.60 13.27 16.30
C PRO A 203 -4.40 13.36 14.79
N GLU A 204 -5.47 13.29 13.99
CA GLU A 204 -5.37 13.41 12.53
C GLU A 204 -4.90 14.80 12.09
N ILE A 205 -5.34 15.86 12.77
CA ILE A 205 -4.84 17.22 12.49
C ILE A 205 -3.36 17.33 12.85
N CYS A 206 -2.93 16.76 13.98
CA CYS A 206 -1.52 16.76 14.36
C CYS A 206 -0.67 15.96 13.38
N ASP A 207 -1.16 14.80 12.92
CA ASP A 207 -0.49 13.96 11.92
C ASP A 207 -0.36 14.72 10.59
N LEU A 208 -1.44 15.31 10.10
CA LEU A 208 -1.42 16.11 8.87
C LEU A 208 -0.49 17.32 8.97
N ALA A 209 -0.53 18.05 10.09
CA ALA A 209 0.36 19.17 10.33
C ALA A 209 1.83 18.75 10.36
N ASN A 210 2.12 17.60 10.98
CA ASN A 210 3.48 17.04 11.00
C ASN A 210 3.95 16.66 9.58
N MET A 211 3.13 16.00 8.76
CA MET A 211 3.47 15.70 7.37
C MET A 211 3.77 16.97 6.56
N ILE A 212 2.93 18.01 6.70
CA ILE A 212 3.12 19.28 6.01
C ILE A 212 4.43 19.94 6.46
N ASN A 213 4.69 19.97 7.78
CA ASN A 213 5.93 20.52 8.32
C ASN A 213 7.18 19.77 7.88
N GLN A 214 7.05 18.48 7.59
CA GLN A 214 8.10 17.63 6.99
C GLN A 214 8.25 17.83 5.47
N GLY A 215 7.48 18.74 4.87
CA GLY A 215 7.59 19.06 3.44
C GLY A 215 6.64 18.29 2.53
N ALA A 216 5.57 17.68 3.05
CA ALA A 216 4.56 17.05 2.22
C ALA A 216 3.97 18.05 1.22
N LYS A 217 4.11 17.78 -0.07
CA LYS A 217 3.52 18.58 -1.16
C LYS A 217 2.33 17.86 -1.81
N ASN A 218 2.27 16.55 -1.70
CA ASN A 218 1.27 15.74 -2.36
C ASN A 218 0.56 14.87 -1.31
N ILE A 219 -0.74 15.06 -1.17
CA ILE A 219 -1.60 14.34 -0.23
C ILE A 219 -2.68 13.61 -1.01
N ILE A 220 -2.81 12.31 -0.76
CA ILE A 220 -3.80 11.44 -1.40
C ILE A 220 -4.92 11.17 -0.41
N LEU A 221 -6.10 11.68 -0.69
CA LEU A 221 -7.30 11.41 0.10
C LEU A 221 -7.84 10.00 -0.18
N SER A 222 -8.44 9.38 0.83
CA SER A 222 -9.01 8.05 0.71
C SER A 222 -10.24 8.02 -0.21
N GLY A 223 -10.47 6.89 -0.87
CA GLY A 223 -11.66 6.69 -1.72
C GLY A 223 -12.98 6.89 -0.96
N PRO A 224 -13.17 6.36 0.27
CA PRO A 224 -14.35 6.65 1.07
C PRO A 224 -14.57 8.15 1.29
N LEU A 225 -13.55 8.90 1.69
CA LEU A 225 -13.65 10.34 1.92
C LEU A 225 -14.11 11.10 0.65
N CYS A 226 -13.58 10.70 -0.50
CA CYS A 226 -13.97 11.30 -1.79
C CYS A 226 -15.43 10.99 -2.17
N ARG A 227 -15.93 9.78 -1.87
CA ARG A 227 -17.30 9.36 -2.18
C ARG A 227 -18.37 10.06 -1.33
N TYR A 228 -18.07 10.39 -0.08
CA TYR A 228 -19.04 10.98 0.86
C TYR A 228 -19.13 12.51 0.79
N ASN A 229 -18.61 13.15 -0.25
CA ASN A 229 -18.62 14.62 -0.46
C ASN A 229 -17.93 15.47 0.63
N ASN A 230 -17.25 14.86 1.57
CA ASN A 230 -16.52 15.56 2.63
C ASN A 230 -15.10 15.96 2.20
N TYR A 231 -14.70 15.63 0.98
CA TYR A 231 -13.38 16.00 0.43
C TYR A 231 -13.16 17.52 0.42
N ASN A 232 -14.19 18.34 0.22
CA ASN A 232 -14.09 19.81 0.29
C ASN A 232 -13.69 20.28 1.68
N ILE A 233 -14.19 19.63 2.74
CA ILE A 233 -13.82 19.92 4.12
C ILE A 233 -12.36 19.53 4.34
N ALA A 234 -11.97 18.35 3.86
CA ALA A 234 -10.58 17.88 3.93
C ALA A 234 -9.62 18.84 3.23
N VAL A 235 -9.92 19.26 1.99
CA VAL A 235 -9.11 20.23 1.24
C VAL A 235 -8.99 21.55 1.98
N LYS A 236 -10.07 22.02 2.62
CA LYS A 236 -10.03 23.25 3.43
C LYS A 236 -9.05 23.12 4.62
N TYR A 237 -9.09 22.02 5.36
CA TYR A 237 -8.15 21.77 6.47
C TYR A 237 -6.70 21.69 5.97
N ILE A 238 -6.48 20.98 4.85
CA ILE A 238 -5.16 20.85 4.23
C ILE A 238 -4.62 22.24 3.85
N ASN A 239 -5.39 23.04 3.13
CA ASN A 239 -4.98 24.38 2.71
C ASN A 239 -4.70 25.29 3.91
N ASN A 240 -5.56 25.30 4.91
CA ASN A 240 -5.35 26.08 6.12
C ASN A 240 -4.05 25.70 6.85
N LEU A 241 -3.70 24.41 6.88
CA LEU A 241 -2.46 23.96 7.49
C LEU A 241 -1.24 24.33 6.63
N TYR A 242 -1.35 24.28 5.30
CA TYR A 242 -0.30 24.82 4.42
C TYR A 242 -0.07 26.30 4.64
N ASP A 243 -1.14 27.10 4.78
CA ASP A 243 -1.03 28.52 5.06
C ASP A 243 -0.34 28.80 6.41
N ILE A 244 -0.57 27.93 7.41
CA ILE A 244 0.06 28.07 8.74
C ILE A 244 1.54 27.67 8.72
N TYR A 245 1.91 26.62 8.02
CA TYR A 245 3.23 25.98 8.15
C TYR A 245 4.18 26.20 6.97
N HIS A 246 3.70 26.58 5.79
CA HIS A 246 4.52 26.67 4.57
C HIS A 246 4.82 28.06 4.06
N ILE A 247 4.23 29.09 4.58
CA ILE A 247 4.44 30.45 4.06
C ILE A 247 5.36 31.25 4.98
N ARG A 248 6.50 30.70 5.32
CA ARG A 248 7.51 31.58 5.96
C ARG A 248 8.91 31.24 5.48
#